data_df77b074974d47d308a10c0f29fdba4a
#
_entry.id   df77b074974d47d308a10c0f29fdba4a
#
_cell.length_a   1.000
_cell.length_b   1.000
_cell.length_c   1.000
_cell.angle_alpha   90.00
_cell.angle_beta   90.00
_cell.angle_gamma   90.00
#
_symmetry.space_group_name_H-M   'P 1'
#
loop_
_entity.id
_entity.type
_entity.pdbx_description
1 polymer ?
#
loop_
_entity_poly.entity_id
_entity_poly.type
_entity_poly.pdbx_seq_one_letter_code
_entity_poly.pdbx_strand_id
1 'polypeptide(L)'
;MVNAKGWVVGVRLPESGLMVRMDKGWELRGFIHPYIAAADFDPRDPSTLYLAGGDGCIRASQGGRRWKKLTGHEVTELRDLAVDRSAPGHIYIAHTAGVQVTRDGGASWTHVNKGRQRPYTESIRVDRTRAGRVVIGGEDGIWLSEDAGANWRPTGVRGFNIMHLAQSPHDANHWLAVTMKGGPFVSHDNAVTWESVNHLRTGRYTGVDRNLYDIAFDPTHPGRIAICGYGLGVAVSEDAGLSWEWRNNGLPRLELWSVAFHPDWPGRLYASVHEEALYVSDDSGRTWRHEGLDGSAVYRLLFVPEGGLA
;
A
#
# COMPACT_ATOMS: atom_id res chain seq x y z
N MET A 1 -0.63 14.75 23.81
CA MET A 1 0.26 13.77 23.16
C MET A 1 -0.63 12.81 22.41
N VAL A 2 -0.75 12.96 21.11
CA VAL A 2 -1.54 12.06 20.27
C VAL A 2 -0.66 10.82 20.04
N ASN A 3 -1.00 9.72 20.69
CA ASN A 3 -0.39 8.43 20.38
C ASN A 3 -0.99 7.91 19.09
N ALA A 4 -0.40 8.26 17.96
CA ALA A 4 -0.69 7.54 16.73
C ALA A 4 -0.23 6.09 16.91
N LYS A 5 -1.19 5.21 17.17
CA LYS A 5 -0.94 3.76 17.29
C LYS A 5 -0.79 3.24 15.87
N GLY A 6 0.43 2.88 15.48
CA GLY A 6 0.71 2.30 14.17
C GLY A 6 0.25 0.85 14.07
N TRP A 7 -0.27 0.47 12.90
CA TRP A 7 -0.57 -0.92 12.56
C TRP A 7 0.47 -1.44 11.58
N VAL A 8 0.93 -2.64 11.83
CA VAL A 8 1.81 -3.34 10.91
C VAL A 8 1.12 -4.62 10.47
N VAL A 9 0.96 -4.77 9.18
CA VAL A 9 0.52 -6.02 8.57
C VAL A 9 1.76 -6.79 8.18
N GLY A 10 2.08 -7.85 8.90
CA GLY A 10 3.30 -8.59 8.69
C GLY A 10 3.13 -10.09 8.78
N VAL A 11 4.05 -10.79 8.17
CA VAL A 11 4.23 -12.22 8.35
C VAL A 11 5.47 -12.43 9.21
N ARG A 12 5.26 -12.91 10.43
CA ARG A 12 6.33 -13.44 11.26
C ARG A 12 6.11 -14.94 11.42
N LEU A 13 7.05 -15.75 11.01
CA LEU A 13 7.01 -17.17 11.32
C LEU A 13 7.55 -17.38 12.76
N PRO A 14 6.80 -18.03 13.68
CA PRO A 14 5.54 -18.76 13.48
C PRO A 14 4.25 -17.92 13.61
N GLU A 15 4.31 -16.64 13.96
CA GLU A 15 3.14 -15.79 14.19
C GLU A 15 2.95 -14.81 13.03
N SER A 16 2.05 -15.15 12.09
CA SER A 16 1.64 -14.29 10.98
C SER A 16 0.31 -13.63 11.29
N GLY A 17 0.14 -12.35 10.94
CA GLY A 17 -1.15 -11.70 11.11
C GLY A 17 -1.09 -10.19 11.23
N LEU A 18 -2.12 -9.63 11.85
CA LEU A 18 -2.24 -8.21 12.12
C LEU A 18 -1.50 -7.87 13.43
N MET A 19 -0.35 -7.21 13.31
CA MET A 19 0.41 -6.74 14.47
C MET A 19 0.05 -5.28 14.78
N VAL A 20 -0.12 -4.97 16.05
CA VAL A 20 -0.48 -3.63 16.52
C VAL A 20 0.59 -3.10 17.45
N ARG A 21 1.04 -1.86 17.24
CA ARG A 21 1.95 -1.18 18.17
C ARG A 21 1.17 -0.72 19.40
N MET A 22 1.55 -1.25 20.55
CA MET A 22 1.04 -0.87 21.85
C MET A 22 2.16 -0.21 22.66
N ASP A 23 1.84 0.33 23.86
CA ASP A 23 2.81 0.99 24.73
C ASP A 23 4.00 0.08 25.13
N LYS A 24 3.74 -1.23 25.22
CA LYS A 24 4.74 -2.23 25.63
C LYS A 24 5.39 -2.99 24.47
N GLY A 25 5.09 -2.61 23.21
CA GLY A 25 5.63 -3.29 22.03
C GLY A 25 4.56 -3.68 21.01
N TRP A 26 4.87 -4.69 20.22
CA TRP A 26 3.98 -5.20 19.17
C TRP A 26 3.14 -6.38 19.68
N GLU A 27 1.84 -6.35 19.42
CA GLU A 27 0.90 -7.41 19.81
C GLU A 27 0.14 -7.93 18.61
N LEU A 28 -0.05 -9.26 18.52
CA LEU A 28 -0.92 -9.88 17.54
C LEU A 28 -2.39 -9.57 17.88
N ARG A 29 -3.14 -9.10 16.89
CA ARG A 29 -4.59 -8.90 17.00
C ARG A 29 -5.34 -9.95 16.21
N GLY A 30 -6.32 -10.57 16.87
CA GLY A 30 -7.16 -11.61 16.27
C GLY A 30 -6.49 -12.97 16.26
N PHE A 31 -6.37 -13.56 15.10
CA PHE A 31 -5.82 -14.92 14.91
C PHE A 31 -4.64 -14.89 13.92
N ILE A 32 -3.86 -15.96 13.95
CA ILE A 32 -2.78 -16.16 13.00
C ILE A 32 -3.36 -16.28 11.60
N HIS A 33 -2.89 -15.42 10.69
CA HIS A 33 -3.29 -15.42 9.29
C HIS A 33 -2.04 -15.58 8.41
N PRO A 34 -2.02 -16.56 7.49
CA PRO A 34 -0.80 -16.90 6.76
C PRO A 34 -0.26 -15.77 5.87
N TYR A 35 -1.14 -14.87 5.44
CA TYR A 35 -0.76 -13.78 4.55
C TYR A 35 -1.80 -12.66 4.57
N ILE A 36 -1.38 -11.44 4.83
CA ILE A 36 -2.16 -10.21 4.67
C ILE A 36 -1.37 -9.25 3.79
N ALA A 37 -1.89 -8.95 2.60
CA ALA A 37 -1.23 -8.10 1.61
C ALA A 37 -1.53 -6.62 1.81
N ALA A 38 -2.77 -6.31 2.19
CA ALA A 38 -3.22 -4.93 2.34
C ALA A 38 -4.34 -4.82 3.38
N ALA A 39 -4.55 -3.59 3.83
CA ALA A 39 -5.65 -3.24 4.71
C ALA A 39 -6.08 -1.79 4.49
N ASP A 40 -7.35 -1.47 4.78
CA ASP A 40 -7.87 -0.10 4.80
C ASP A 40 -8.98 0.03 5.84
N PHE A 41 -9.13 1.23 6.41
CA PHE A 41 -10.12 1.51 7.44
C PHE A 41 -11.48 1.88 6.84
N ASP A 42 -12.56 1.52 7.56
CA ASP A 42 -13.89 2.09 7.26
C ASP A 42 -13.85 3.59 7.61
N PRO A 43 -14.12 4.49 6.66
CA PRO A 43 -14.02 5.92 6.90
C PRO A 43 -15.06 6.48 7.89
N ARG A 44 -16.10 5.71 8.20
CA ARG A 44 -17.18 6.06 9.13
C ARG A 44 -17.03 5.43 10.50
N ASP A 45 -16.25 4.35 10.57
CA ASP A 45 -15.97 3.63 11.81
C ASP A 45 -14.48 3.25 11.84
N PRO A 46 -13.62 4.12 12.39
CA PRO A 46 -12.19 3.86 12.48
C PRO A 46 -11.84 2.65 13.34
N SER A 47 -12.79 2.07 14.10
CA SER A 47 -12.62 0.81 14.80
C SER A 47 -12.80 -0.42 13.91
N THR A 48 -13.20 -0.22 12.65
CA THR A 48 -13.38 -1.26 11.64
C THR A 48 -12.31 -1.17 10.55
N LEU A 49 -11.67 -2.31 10.28
CA LEU A 49 -10.60 -2.49 9.31
C LEU A 49 -11.00 -3.61 8.34
N TYR A 50 -10.76 -3.41 7.05
CA TYR A 50 -10.85 -4.44 6.03
C TYR A 50 -9.45 -4.93 5.67
N LEU A 51 -9.28 -6.23 5.54
CA LEU A 51 -8.01 -6.90 5.26
C LEU A 51 -8.11 -7.70 3.98
N ALA A 52 -7.12 -7.56 3.11
CA ALA A 52 -6.91 -8.43 1.95
C ALA A 52 -5.86 -9.49 2.31
N GLY A 53 -6.23 -10.75 2.24
CA GLY A 53 -5.34 -11.83 2.63
C GLY A 53 -5.41 -13.05 1.72
N GLY A 54 -4.63 -14.07 2.07
CA GLY A 54 -4.59 -15.34 1.35
C GLY A 54 -5.95 -16.02 1.27
N ASP A 55 -6.77 -15.88 2.32
CA ASP A 55 -8.10 -16.47 2.41
C ASP A 55 -9.25 -15.55 1.95
N GLY A 56 -8.95 -14.41 1.36
CA GLY A 56 -9.93 -13.45 0.87
C GLY A 56 -10.03 -12.17 1.68
N CYS A 57 -11.19 -11.49 1.60
CA CYS A 57 -11.45 -10.25 2.32
C CYS A 57 -12.03 -10.52 3.70
N ILE A 58 -11.45 -9.91 4.72
CA ILE A 58 -11.83 -10.07 6.13
C ILE A 58 -12.14 -8.70 6.72
N ARG A 59 -13.23 -8.59 7.45
CA ARG A 59 -13.56 -7.43 8.27
C ARG A 59 -13.18 -7.69 9.72
N ALA A 60 -12.31 -6.87 10.29
CA ALA A 60 -12.03 -6.78 11.70
C ALA A 60 -12.75 -5.55 12.25
N SER A 61 -13.63 -5.70 13.22
CA SER A 61 -14.44 -4.62 13.81
C SER A 61 -14.28 -4.58 15.33
N GLN A 62 -14.78 -3.50 15.96
CA GLN A 62 -14.66 -3.27 17.40
C GLN A 62 -13.19 -3.32 17.88
N GLY A 63 -12.31 -2.62 17.16
CA GLY A 63 -10.89 -2.60 17.49
C GLY A 63 -10.19 -3.95 17.31
N GLY A 64 -10.65 -4.78 16.38
CA GLY A 64 -10.09 -6.11 16.13
C GLY A 64 -10.58 -7.21 17.07
N ARG A 65 -11.69 -6.98 17.79
CA ARG A 65 -12.31 -8.00 18.67
C ARG A 65 -13.28 -8.94 17.93
N ARG A 66 -13.84 -8.49 16.79
CA ARG A 66 -14.76 -9.29 15.96
C ARG A 66 -14.24 -9.39 14.55
N TRP A 67 -14.19 -10.61 14.04
CA TRP A 67 -13.67 -10.94 12.72
C TRP A 67 -14.75 -11.63 11.88
N LYS A 68 -14.88 -11.23 10.62
CA LYS A 68 -15.80 -11.84 9.67
C LYS A 68 -15.18 -11.93 8.29
N LYS A 69 -15.10 -13.13 7.71
CA LYS A 69 -14.79 -13.31 6.30
C LYS A 69 -15.95 -12.80 5.46
N LEU A 70 -15.67 -12.00 4.44
CA LEU A 70 -16.66 -11.34 3.58
C LEU A 70 -16.76 -11.98 2.19
N THR A 71 -15.74 -12.73 1.76
CA THR A 71 -15.72 -13.41 0.47
C THR A 71 -15.94 -14.91 0.63
N GLY A 72 -16.40 -15.58 -0.43
CA GLY A 72 -16.48 -17.03 -0.51
C GLY A 72 -15.09 -17.69 -0.54
N HIS A 73 -15.08 -19.01 -0.55
CA HIS A 73 -13.82 -19.81 -0.58
C HIS A 73 -13.11 -19.76 -1.94
N GLU A 74 -13.82 -19.36 -2.99
CA GLU A 74 -13.31 -19.19 -4.35
C GLU A 74 -12.47 -17.92 -4.55
N VAL A 75 -12.57 -16.97 -3.60
CA VAL A 75 -11.83 -15.72 -3.63
C VAL A 75 -10.67 -15.80 -2.65
N THR A 76 -9.48 -16.01 -3.19
CA THR A 76 -8.24 -16.20 -2.43
C THR A 76 -7.13 -15.32 -3.00
N GLU A 77 -6.00 -15.27 -2.32
CA GLU A 77 -4.77 -14.59 -2.77
C GLU A 77 -5.01 -13.12 -3.16
N LEU A 78 -5.73 -12.39 -2.30
CA LEU A 78 -5.91 -10.97 -2.52
C LEU A 78 -4.56 -10.25 -2.46
N ARG A 79 -4.37 -9.31 -3.39
CA ARG A 79 -3.16 -8.50 -3.53
C ARG A 79 -3.30 -7.14 -2.89
N ASP A 80 -4.47 -6.52 -3.05
CA ASP A 80 -4.74 -5.19 -2.52
C ASP A 80 -6.23 -4.99 -2.28
N LEU A 81 -6.59 -3.96 -1.52
CA LEU A 81 -7.96 -3.52 -1.35
C LEU A 81 -8.01 -1.99 -1.18
N ALA A 82 -9.16 -1.41 -1.52
CA ALA A 82 -9.44 -0.01 -1.31
C ALA A 82 -10.89 0.19 -0.87
N VAL A 83 -11.09 0.98 0.18
CA VAL A 83 -12.41 1.42 0.65
C VAL A 83 -12.74 2.75 -0.01
N ASP A 84 -13.92 2.84 -0.64
CA ASP A 84 -14.38 4.12 -1.21
C ASP A 84 -14.91 5.03 -0.10
N ARG A 85 -14.16 6.09 0.20
CA ARG A 85 -14.50 7.06 1.26
C ARG A 85 -15.74 7.90 0.92
N SER A 86 -16.10 7.98 -0.36
CA SER A 86 -17.26 8.74 -0.85
C SER A 86 -18.54 7.91 -0.93
N ALA A 87 -18.43 6.59 -0.97
CA ALA A 87 -19.55 5.66 -1.14
C ALA A 87 -19.56 4.60 -0.03
N PRO A 88 -20.39 4.79 1.00
CA PRO A 88 -20.49 3.85 2.13
C PRO A 88 -20.75 2.42 1.72
N GLY A 89 -19.92 1.47 2.21
CA GLY A 89 -20.03 0.04 1.90
C GLY A 89 -19.42 -0.38 0.56
N HIS A 90 -18.87 0.56 -0.23
CA HIS A 90 -18.11 0.21 -1.43
C HIS A 90 -16.68 -0.16 -1.06
N ILE A 91 -16.32 -1.40 -1.37
CA ILE A 91 -14.96 -1.93 -1.15
C ILE A 91 -14.54 -2.65 -2.42
N TYR A 92 -13.36 -2.32 -2.90
CA TYR A 92 -12.75 -2.99 -4.04
C TYR A 92 -11.67 -3.94 -3.55
N ILE A 93 -11.56 -5.10 -4.17
CA ILE A 93 -10.47 -6.06 -3.94
C ILE A 93 -9.78 -6.39 -5.27
N ALA A 94 -8.46 -6.47 -5.21
CA ALA A 94 -7.60 -6.83 -6.33
C ALA A 94 -7.01 -8.22 -6.09
N HIS A 95 -7.04 -9.08 -7.11
CA HIS A 95 -6.53 -10.45 -7.04
C HIS A 95 -6.12 -10.98 -8.42
N THR A 96 -5.71 -12.24 -8.48
CA THR A 96 -5.20 -12.88 -9.70
C THR A 96 -6.23 -12.93 -10.84
N ALA A 97 -7.53 -12.98 -10.53
CA ALA A 97 -8.61 -12.94 -11.52
C ALA A 97 -9.19 -11.53 -11.76
N GLY A 98 -8.52 -10.48 -11.24
CA GLY A 98 -8.85 -9.08 -11.52
C GLY A 98 -9.40 -8.32 -10.33
N VAL A 99 -10.47 -7.57 -10.55
CA VAL A 99 -11.11 -6.71 -9.56
C VAL A 99 -12.53 -7.17 -9.28
N GLN A 100 -12.87 -7.25 -8.01
CA GLN A 100 -14.26 -7.34 -7.56
C GLN A 100 -14.62 -6.13 -6.70
N VAL A 101 -15.88 -5.77 -6.70
CA VAL A 101 -16.44 -4.72 -5.86
C VAL A 101 -17.65 -5.24 -5.09
N THR A 102 -17.73 -4.88 -3.82
CA THR A 102 -18.96 -4.90 -3.06
C THR A 102 -19.54 -3.49 -2.94
N ARG A 103 -20.85 -3.36 -2.91
CA ARG A 103 -21.57 -2.10 -2.69
C ARG A 103 -22.46 -2.15 -1.45
N ASP A 104 -22.40 -3.26 -0.73
CA ASP A 104 -23.25 -3.62 0.43
C ASP A 104 -22.43 -4.07 1.66
N GLY A 105 -21.17 -3.62 1.75
CA GLY A 105 -20.29 -3.91 2.88
C GLY A 105 -19.83 -5.36 2.95
N GLY A 106 -19.75 -6.04 1.80
CA GLY A 106 -19.26 -7.40 1.67
C GLY A 106 -20.35 -8.47 1.77
N ALA A 107 -21.64 -8.11 1.62
CA ALA A 107 -22.72 -9.10 1.54
C ALA A 107 -22.77 -9.76 0.15
N SER A 108 -22.45 -9.01 -0.91
CA SER A 108 -22.30 -9.54 -2.27
C SER A 108 -21.09 -8.94 -2.98
N TRP A 109 -20.55 -9.66 -3.97
CA TRP A 109 -19.39 -9.25 -4.75
C TRP A 109 -19.63 -9.41 -6.25
N THR A 110 -19.16 -8.47 -7.03
CA THR A 110 -19.31 -8.45 -8.49
C THR A 110 -17.96 -8.24 -9.16
N HIS A 111 -17.62 -9.07 -10.16
CA HIS A 111 -16.46 -8.84 -11.01
C HIS A 111 -16.65 -7.59 -11.89
N VAL A 112 -15.62 -6.76 -11.96
CA VAL A 112 -15.61 -5.51 -12.73
C VAL A 112 -14.38 -5.45 -13.64
N ASN A 113 -14.25 -6.44 -14.54
CA ASN A 113 -13.08 -6.62 -15.43
C ASN A 113 -13.38 -6.29 -16.90
N LYS A 114 -14.52 -5.68 -17.22
CA LYS A 114 -14.94 -5.42 -18.59
C LYS A 114 -13.88 -4.65 -19.40
N GLY A 115 -13.51 -5.19 -20.56
CA GLY A 115 -12.53 -4.59 -21.45
C GLY A 115 -11.07 -4.97 -21.18
N ARG A 116 -10.78 -5.73 -20.11
CA ARG A 116 -9.43 -6.18 -19.76
C ARG A 116 -9.21 -7.62 -20.22
N GLN A 117 -8.14 -7.85 -20.99
CA GLN A 117 -7.78 -9.19 -21.45
C GLN A 117 -6.95 -9.96 -20.42
N ARG A 118 -6.13 -9.25 -19.65
CA ARG A 118 -5.33 -9.80 -18.53
C ARG A 118 -5.79 -9.15 -17.24
N PRO A 119 -6.71 -9.78 -16.52
CA PRO A 119 -7.34 -9.14 -15.38
C PRO A 119 -6.47 -9.11 -14.12
N TYR A 120 -5.35 -9.84 -14.06
CA TYR A 120 -4.46 -9.83 -12.89
C TYR A 120 -4.19 -8.42 -12.40
N THR A 121 -4.50 -8.16 -11.14
CA THR A 121 -4.41 -6.84 -10.54
C THR A 121 -3.63 -6.93 -9.23
N GLU A 122 -2.55 -6.16 -9.13
CA GLU A 122 -1.65 -6.13 -7.97
C GLU A 122 -1.99 -4.97 -7.02
N SER A 123 -2.44 -3.83 -7.56
CA SER A 123 -2.75 -2.65 -6.76
C SER A 123 -4.04 -1.98 -7.22
N ILE A 124 -4.81 -1.45 -6.26
CA ILE A 124 -6.04 -0.72 -6.49
C ILE A 124 -6.15 0.49 -5.58
N ARG A 125 -6.55 1.63 -6.13
CA ARG A 125 -6.81 2.87 -5.39
C ARG A 125 -8.08 3.52 -5.87
N VAL A 126 -8.88 4.01 -4.93
CA VAL A 126 -10.00 4.91 -5.20
C VAL A 126 -9.50 6.34 -5.07
N ASP A 127 -9.83 7.19 -6.04
CA ASP A 127 -9.52 8.61 -5.97
C ASP A 127 -10.23 9.25 -4.78
N ARG A 128 -9.46 9.87 -3.89
CA ARG A 128 -9.99 10.46 -2.65
C ARG A 128 -10.86 11.70 -2.88
N THR A 129 -10.85 12.28 -4.10
CA THR A 129 -11.56 13.54 -4.43
C THR A 129 -12.68 13.35 -5.46
N ARG A 130 -12.71 12.22 -6.18
CA ARG A 130 -13.70 11.95 -7.24
C ARG A 130 -14.39 10.62 -7.02
N ALA A 131 -15.65 10.68 -6.64
CA ALA A 131 -16.50 9.50 -6.48
C ALA A 131 -16.52 8.62 -7.74
N GLY A 132 -16.41 7.31 -7.57
CA GLY A 132 -16.42 6.34 -8.65
C GLY A 132 -15.17 6.30 -9.54
N ARG A 133 -14.17 7.13 -9.27
CA ARG A 133 -12.89 7.07 -9.97
C ARG A 133 -11.97 6.07 -9.30
N VAL A 134 -11.51 5.06 -10.07
CA VAL A 134 -10.69 3.97 -9.57
C VAL A 134 -9.49 3.78 -10.50
N VAL A 135 -8.30 3.67 -9.92
CA VAL A 135 -7.04 3.39 -10.64
C VAL A 135 -6.53 2.03 -10.20
N ILE A 136 -6.16 1.20 -11.16
CA ILE A 136 -5.59 -0.13 -10.90
C ILE A 136 -4.29 -0.33 -11.65
N GLY A 137 -3.43 -1.16 -11.07
CA GLY A 137 -2.19 -1.61 -11.65
C GLY A 137 -2.05 -3.13 -11.62
N GLY A 138 -1.46 -3.70 -12.65
CA GLY A 138 -1.22 -5.14 -12.77
C GLY A 138 -0.22 -5.47 -13.85
N GLU A 139 -0.22 -6.71 -14.36
CA GLU A 139 0.73 -7.21 -15.36
C GLU A 139 0.74 -6.41 -16.66
N ASP A 140 -0.38 -5.84 -17.04
CA ASP A 140 -0.58 -5.17 -18.32
C ASP A 140 -0.51 -3.63 -18.24
N GLY A 141 -0.10 -3.11 -17.07
CA GLY A 141 0.09 -1.69 -16.84
C GLY A 141 -0.98 -1.04 -15.95
N ILE A 142 -1.27 0.24 -16.21
CA ILE A 142 -2.20 1.05 -15.40
C ILE A 142 -3.50 1.27 -16.16
N TRP A 143 -4.63 1.04 -15.48
CA TRP A 143 -5.97 1.22 -16.00
C TRP A 143 -6.78 2.16 -15.10
N LEU A 144 -7.66 2.92 -15.71
CA LEU A 144 -8.51 3.91 -15.06
C LEU A 144 -9.98 3.66 -15.37
N SER A 145 -10.80 3.69 -14.33
CA SER A 145 -12.27 3.75 -14.43
C SER A 145 -12.78 5.07 -13.87
N GLU A 146 -13.78 5.65 -14.53
CA GLU A 146 -14.51 6.85 -14.09
C GLU A 146 -15.92 6.53 -13.56
N ASP A 147 -16.29 5.23 -13.56
CA ASP A 147 -17.65 4.75 -13.32
C ASP A 147 -17.71 3.56 -12.34
N ALA A 148 -16.90 3.63 -11.29
CA ALA A 148 -16.84 2.64 -10.23
C ALA A 148 -16.52 1.21 -10.73
N GLY A 149 -15.65 1.11 -11.74
CA GLY A 149 -15.20 -0.15 -12.32
C GLY A 149 -16.11 -0.73 -13.41
N ALA A 150 -17.19 -0.06 -13.79
CA ALA A 150 -18.10 -0.56 -14.82
C ALA A 150 -17.42 -0.62 -16.21
N ASN A 151 -16.55 0.34 -16.51
CA ASN A 151 -15.72 0.35 -17.70
C ASN A 151 -14.28 0.78 -17.36
N TRP A 152 -13.30 0.23 -18.08
CA TRP A 152 -11.89 0.51 -17.89
C TRP A 152 -11.23 0.99 -19.17
N ARG A 153 -10.33 1.97 -19.06
CA ARG A 153 -9.45 2.41 -20.14
C ARG A 153 -7.98 2.35 -19.71
N PRO A 154 -7.07 1.97 -20.62
CA PRO A 154 -5.64 2.03 -20.32
C PRO A 154 -5.15 3.48 -20.30
N THR A 155 -4.13 3.76 -19.49
CA THR A 155 -3.57 5.12 -19.31
C THR A 155 -2.26 5.35 -20.10
N GLY A 156 -1.87 4.41 -20.95
CA GLY A 156 -0.61 4.51 -21.74
C GLY A 156 0.58 3.76 -21.14
N VAL A 157 0.64 3.54 -19.82
CA VAL A 157 1.65 2.65 -19.21
C VAL A 157 1.29 1.21 -19.52
N ARG A 158 2.10 0.55 -20.34
CA ARG A 158 1.88 -0.84 -20.77
C ARG A 158 3.19 -1.64 -20.73
N GLY A 159 3.08 -2.94 -20.56
CA GLY A 159 4.24 -3.84 -20.58
C GLY A 159 5.07 -3.84 -19.29
N PHE A 160 4.56 -3.21 -18.25
CA PHE A 160 5.16 -3.21 -16.91
C PHE A 160 4.18 -3.80 -15.89
N ASN A 161 4.68 -4.67 -15.03
CA ASN A 161 3.90 -5.11 -13.87
C ASN A 161 3.92 -4.02 -12.79
N ILE A 162 2.77 -3.45 -12.52
CA ILE A 162 2.59 -2.37 -11.52
C ILE A 162 2.42 -3.01 -10.15
N MET A 163 3.37 -2.76 -9.26
CA MET A 163 3.38 -3.34 -7.91
C MET A 163 2.57 -2.52 -6.90
N HIS A 164 2.63 -1.19 -7.00
CA HIS A 164 1.87 -0.31 -6.11
C HIS A 164 1.53 1.01 -6.80
N LEU A 165 0.38 1.56 -6.41
CA LEU A 165 -0.14 2.88 -6.80
C LEU A 165 -0.39 3.70 -5.54
N ALA A 166 -0.08 4.99 -5.57
CA ALA A 166 -0.41 5.91 -4.49
C ALA A 166 -0.84 7.27 -5.03
N GLN A 167 -1.81 7.90 -4.38
CA GLN A 167 -2.24 9.28 -4.62
C GLN A 167 -1.67 10.19 -3.53
N SER A 168 -1.13 11.33 -3.90
CA SER A 168 -0.62 12.32 -2.95
C SER A 168 -1.71 12.81 -2.00
N PRO A 169 -1.46 12.90 -0.70
CA PRO A 169 -2.42 13.49 0.24
C PRO A 169 -2.56 15.01 0.07
N HIS A 170 -1.61 15.67 -0.59
CA HIS A 170 -1.57 17.12 -0.75
C HIS A 170 -2.12 17.61 -2.08
N ASP A 171 -1.93 16.84 -3.16
CA ASP A 171 -2.42 17.15 -4.50
C ASP A 171 -3.09 15.93 -5.12
N ALA A 172 -4.39 16.01 -5.37
CA ALA A 172 -5.17 14.93 -5.95
C ALA A 172 -4.74 14.56 -7.37
N ASN A 173 -4.11 15.48 -8.11
CA ASN A 173 -3.61 15.23 -9.45
C ASN A 173 -2.28 14.48 -9.47
N HIS A 174 -1.56 14.49 -8.34
CA HIS A 174 -0.26 13.86 -8.24
C HIS A 174 -0.38 12.42 -7.78
N TRP A 175 0.04 11.50 -8.65
CA TRP A 175 0.07 10.06 -8.41
C TRP A 175 1.45 9.49 -8.69
N LEU A 176 1.80 8.41 -7.99
CA LEU A 176 2.99 7.63 -8.24
C LEU A 176 2.63 6.15 -8.42
N ALA A 177 3.34 5.49 -9.32
CA ALA A 177 3.29 4.06 -9.53
C ALA A 177 4.70 3.48 -9.47
N VAL A 178 4.88 2.32 -8.82
CA VAL A 178 6.13 1.58 -8.85
C VAL A 178 5.95 0.23 -9.53
N THR A 179 7.01 -0.25 -10.17
CA THR A 179 6.93 -1.39 -11.07
C THR A 179 7.95 -2.46 -10.75
N MET A 180 7.68 -3.66 -11.25
CA MET A 180 8.68 -4.70 -11.39
C MET A 180 9.55 -4.38 -12.63
N LYS A 181 10.83 -4.02 -12.41
CA LYS A 181 11.84 -3.78 -13.47
C LYS A 181 11.54 -2.65 -14.47
N GLY A 182 10.73 -1.67 -14.10
CA GLY A 182 10.43 -0.53 -14.99
C GLY A 182 10.67 0.83 -14.32
N GLY A 183 11.07 0.86 -13.05
CA GLY A 183 11.21 2.08 -12.27
C GLY A 183 9.86 2.68 -11.88
N PRO A 184 9.84 3.88 -11.29
CA PRO A 184 8.62 4.59 -10.97
C PRO A 184 8.06 5.35 -12.17
N PHE A 185 6.74 5.55 -12.15
CA PHE A 185 6.00 6.45 -13.05
C PHE A 185 5.28 7.50 -12.22
N VAL A 186 5.20 8.72 -12.70
CA VAL A 186 4.50 9.83 -12.08
C VAL A 186 3.39 10.34 -12.98
N SER A 187 2.28 10.75 -12.39
CA SER A 187 1.19 11.46 -13.04
C SER A 187 0.92 12.77 -12.31
N HIS A 188 0.66 13.84 -13.07
CA HIS A 188 0.30 15.18 -12.59
C HIS A 188 -1.11 15.60 -13.05
N ASP A 189 -1.88 14.71 -13.65
CA ASP A 189 -3.20 14.95 -14.22
C ASP A 189 -4.26 13.96 -13.71
N ASN A 190 -4.11 13.55 -12.45
CA ASN A 190 -5.01 12.62 -11.77
C ASN A 190 -5.07 11.25 -12.45
N ALA A 191 -3.90 10.64 -12.66
CA ALA A 191 -3.71 9.30 -13.24
C ALA A 191 -4.22 9.13 -14.69
N VAL A 192 -4.40 10.22 -15.45
CA VAL A 192 -4.81 10.16 -16.86
C VAL A 192 -3.63 9.83 -17.76
N THR A 193 -2.51 10.53 -17.57
CA THR A 193 -1.23 10.26 -18.25
C THR A 193 -0.10 10.06 -17.24
N TRP A 194 0.95 9.38 -17.66
CA TRP A 194 2.06 9.00 -16.81
C TRP A 194 3.39 9.18 -17.52
N GLU A 195 4.37 9.65 -16.77
CA GLU A 195 5.75 9.83 -17.22
C GLU A 195 6.69 8.90 -16.46
N SER A 196 7.66 8.29 -17.15
CA SER A 196 8.66 7.43 -16.52
C SER A 196 9.73 8.26 -15.83
N VAL A 197 10.05 7.93 -14.59
CA VAL A 197 11.14 8.55 -13.82
C VAL A 197 12.45 7.82 -14.11
N ASN A 198 13.16 8.23 -15.18
CA ASN A 198 14.34 7.52 -15.71
C ASN A 198 15.67 7.81 -15.00
N HIS A 199 15.71 8.74 -14.04
CA HIS A 199 16.96 9.22 -13.41
C HIS A 199 17.21 8.64 -12.00
N LEU A 200 16.41 7.65 -11.58
CA LEU A 200 16.62 6.94 -10.32
C LEU A 200 17.83 6.00 -10.45
N ARG A 201 19.03 6.53 -10.23
CA ARG A 201 20.27 5.77 -10.38
C ARG A 201 21.00 5.63 -9.04
N THR A 202 21.56 4.46 -8.77
CA THR A 202 22.51 4.24 -7.68
C THR A 202 23.74 3.57 -8.23
N GLY A 203 24.87 4.26 -8.32
CA GLY A 203 26.15 3.65 -8.65
C GLY A 203 26.06 2.57 -9.73
N ARG A 204 26.09 1.29 -9.33
CA ARG A 204 25.97 0.12 -10.22
C ARG A 204 24.54 -0.27 -10.59
N TYR A 205 23.52 0.25 -9.92
CA TYR A 205 22.13 -0.14 -10.11
C TYR A 205 21.30 1.06 -10.54
N THR A 206 20.46 0.85 -11.54
CA THR A 206 19.40 1.77 -11.90
C THR A 206 18.10 1.23 -11.31
N GLY A 207 17.23 2.08 -10.77
CA GLY A 207 15.92 1.65 -10.25
C GLY A 207 15.03 0.97 -11.29
N VAL A 208 15.37 1.12 -12.58
CA VAL A 208 14.67 0.46 -13.70
C VAL A 208 14.96 -1.04 -13.83
N ASP A 209 16.06 -1.54 -13.24
CA ASP A 209 16.48 -2.94 -13.37
C ASP A 209 16.02 -3.82 -12.20
N ARG A 210 15.37 -3.22 -11.20
CA ARG A 210 14.99 -3.90 -9.95
C ARG A 210 13.52 -3.71 -9.63
N ASN A 211 13.02 -4.58 -8.76
CA ASN A 211 11.63 -4.52 -8.31
C ASN A 211 11.47 -3.44 -7.24
N LEU A 212 10.60 -2.49 -7.52
CA LEU A 212 10.08 -1.55 -6.52
C LEU A 212 8.73 -2.09 -6.01
N TYR A 213 8.51 -2.01 -4.70
CA TYR A 213 7.36 -2.64 -4.08
C TYR A 213 6.38 -1.68 -3.41
N ASP A 214 6.86 -0.59 -2.83
CA ASP A 214 6.00 0.30 -2.06
C ASP A 214 6.32 1.78 -2.24
N ILE A 215 5.31 2.62 -1.95
CA ILE A 215 5.33 4.07 -2.06
C ILE A 215 4.73 4.67 -0.80
N ALA A 216 5.38 5.67 -0.23
CA ALA A 216 4.84 6.50 0.84
C ALA A 216 4.98 7.97 0.49
N PHE A 217 3.87 8.71 0.37
CA PHE A 217 3.87 10.16 0.43
C PHE A 217 3.95 10.61 1.88
N ASP A 218 4.75 11.62 2.17
CA ASP A 218 4.82 12.22 3.51
C ASP A 218 3.59 13.11 3.75
N PRO A 219 2.70 12.77 4.70
CA PRO A 219 1.52 13.59 4.96
C PRO A 219 1.84 14.95 5.60
N THR A 220 3.07 15.13 6.09
CA THR A 220 3.52 16.38 6.72
C THR A 220 4.34 17.28 5.78
N HIS A 221 4.77 16.77 4.61
CA HIS A 221 5.62 17.52 3.67
C HIS A 221 5.22 17.24 2.20
N PRO A 222 4.67 18.23 1.47
CA PRO A 222 4.08 18.04 0.14
C PRO A 222 5.03 17.47 -0.93
N GLY A 223 6.33 17.80 -0.85
CA GLY A 223 7.33 17.33 -1.82
C GLY A 223 8.00 16.02 -1.45
N ARG A 224 7.77 15.49 -0.24
CA ARG A 224 8.50 14.32 0.22
C ARG A 224 7.78 13.03 -0.08
N ILE A 225 8.52 12.11 -0.72
CA ILE A 225 8.03 10.78 -1.12
C ILE A 225 9.14 9.77 -0.84
N ALA A 226 8.79 8.61 -0.31
CA ALA A 226 9.69 7.47 -0.19
C ALA A 226 9.21 6.32 -1.08
N ILE A 227 10.14 5.59 -1.67
CA ILE A 227 9.91 4.31 -2.34
C ILE A 227 10.91 3.28 -1.84
N CYS A 228 10.52 2.02 -1.87
CA CYS A 228 11.43 0.94 -1.54
C CYS A 228 11.33 -0.24 -2.52
N GLY A 229 12.34 -1.12 -2.48
CA GLY A 229 12.36 -2.28 -3.35
C GLY A 229 13.37 -3.36 -2.94
N TYR A 230 13.39 -4.42 -3.70
CA TYR A 230 14.23 -5.58 -3.44
C TYR A 230 15.66 -5.37 -3.97
N GLY A 231 16.62 -5.36 -3.07
CA GLY A 231 18.03 -5.13 -3.35
C GLY A 231 18.37 -3.67 -3.65
N LEU A 232 17.50 -2.72 -3.30
CA LEU A 232 17.66 -1.29 -3.54
C LEU A 232 17.67 -0.46 -2.24
N GLY A 233 16.96 -0.91 -1.24
CA GLY A 233 16.75 -0.13 -0.03
C GLY A 233 15.62 0.89 -0.19
N VAL A 234 15.81 2.06 0.41
CA VAL A 234 14.87 3.19 0.38
C VAL A 234 15.45 4.34 -0.44
N ALA A 235 14.67 4.87 -1.37
CA ALA A 235 14.94 6.16 -2.01
C ALA A 235 13.92 7.20 -1.54
N VAL A 236 14.38 8.43 -1.30
CA VAL A 236 13.54 9.56 -0.90
C VAL A 236 13.69 10.69 -1.89
N SER A 237 12.57 11.25 -2.31
CA SER A 237 12.46 12.51 -3.02
C SER A 237 12.03 13.60 -2.04
N GLU A 238 12.57 14.82 -2.19
CA GLU A 238 12.15 16.02 -1.45
C GLU A 238 11.44 17.05 -2.36
N ASP A 239 11.32 16.73 -3.66
CA ASP A 239 10.85 17.61 -4.72
C ASP A 239 9.73 16.99 -5.58
N ALA A 240 8.81 16.27 -4.93
CA ALA A 240 7.63 15.65 -5.54
C ALA A 240 7.94 14.59 -6.63
N GLY A 241 9.08 13.91 -6.49
CA GLY A 241 9.47 12.83 -7.40
C GLY A 241 10.37 13.26 -8.57
N LEU A 242 10.78 14.55 -8.63
CA LEU A 242 11.67 15.05 -9.68
C LEU A 242 13.10 14.55 -9.53
N SER A 243 13.59 14.43 -8.28
CA SER A 243 14.88 13.82 -7.99
C SER A 243 14.80 12.88 -6.80
N TRP A 244 15.75 11.94 -6.71
CA TRP A 244 15.74 10.89 -5.69
C TRP A 244 17.12 10.65 -5.12
N GLU A 245 17.17 10.43 -3.81
CA GLU A 245 18.37 10.08 -3.06
C GLU A 245 18.17 8.74 -2.35
N TRP A 246 19.13 7.81 -2.51
CA TRP A 246 19.12 6.55 -1.74
C TRP A 246 19.60 6.80 -0.32
N ARG A 247 18.80 6.39 0.66
CA ARG A 247 19.03 6.65 2.08
C ARG A 247 19.00 5.34 2.86
N ASN A 248 20.12 4.63 2.86
CA ASN A 248 20.22 3.27 3.40
C ASN A 248 21.16 3.14 4.62
N ASN A 249 21.68 4.26 5.15
CA ASN A 249 22.64 4.23 6.25
C ASN A 249 22.01 3.69 7.55
N GLY A 250 22.48 2.52 8.01
CA GLY A 250 21.95 1.82 9.19
C GLY A 250 20.96 0.70 8.86
N LEU A 251 20.56 0.50 7.59
CA LEU A 251 19.84 -0.70 7.17
C LEU A 251 20.82 -1.87 7.03
N PRO A 252 20.51 -3.07 7.59
CA PRO A 252 21.40 -4.23 7.51
C PRO A 252 21.41 -4.88 6.14
N ARG A 253 20.28 -4.74 5.39
CA ARG A 253 20.04 -5.30 4.06
C ARG A 253 19.23 -4.32 3.22
N LEU A 254 19.20 -4.54 1.90
CA LEU A 254 18.49 -3.69 0.95
C LEU A 254 17.25 -4.35 0.32
N GLU A 255 16.85 -5.49 0.83
CA GLU A 255 15.63 -6.19 0.46
C GLU A 255 14.47 -5.67 1.31
N LEU A 256 13.65 -4.76 0.78
CA LEU A 256 12.56 -4.12 1.50
C LEU A 256 11.21 -4.41 0.84
N TRP A 257 10.16 -4.53 1.68
CA TRP A 257 8.78 -4.74 1.25
C TRP A 257 7.90 -3.50 1.36
N SER A 258 8.05 -2.73 2.43
CA SER A 258 7.18 -1.60 2.67
C SER A 258 7.87 -0.43 3.33
N VAL A 259 7.36 0.77 3.09
CA VAL A 259 7.73 2.03 3.72
C VAL A 259 6.49 2.83 4.12
N ALA A 260 6.56 3.61 5.20
CA ALA A 260 5.47 4.50 5.58
C ALA A 260 5.98 5.69 6.39
N PHE A 261 5.57 6.91 6.02
CA PHE A 261 5.78 8.09 6.86
C PHE A 261 4.75 8.15 7.98
N HIS A 262 5.21 8.58 9.15
CA HIS A 262 4.32 8.82 10.29
C HIS A 262 3.44 10.06 10.02
N PRO A 263 2.12 9.99 10.24
CA PRO A 263 1.23 11.09 9.89
C PRO A 263 1.44 12.35 10.72
N ASP A 264 1.87 12.23 12.00
CA ASP A 264 1.95 13.34 12.94
C ASP A 264 3.39 13.72 13.32
N TRP A 265 4.41 12.95 12.89
CA TRP A 265 5.80 13.19 13.24
C TRP A 265 6.63 13.46 11.99
N PRO A 266 6.87 14.75 11.68
CA PRO A 266 7.60 15.14 10.49
C PRO A 266 8.96 14.45 10.37
N GLY A 267 9.21 13.86 9.20
CA GLY A 267 10.47 13.16 8.91
C GLY A 267 10.59 11.76 9.49
N ARG A 268 9.61 11.29 10.29
CA ARG A 268 9.65 9.90 10.76
C ARG A 268 9.16 8.96 9.66
N LEU A 269 10.03 8.03 9.29
CA LEU A 269 9.82 7.04 8.24
C LEU A 269 10.11 5.64 8.77
N TYR A 270 9.23 4.70 8.46
CA TYR A 270 9.41 3.27 8.75
C TYR A 270 9.76 2.51 7.50
N ALA A 271 10.57 1.47 7.62
CA ALA A 271 10.94 0.57 6.54
C ALA A 271 10.97 -0.89 7.03
N SER A 272 10.33 -1.78 6.28
CA SER A 272 10.37 -3.22 6.56
C SER A 272 11.48 -3.87 5.75
N VAL A 273 12.50 -4.37 6.44
CA VAL A 273 13.58 -5.18 5.85
C VAL A 273 13.14 -6.64 5.85
N HIS A 274 13.21 -7.28 4.69
CA HIS A 274 12.71 -8.63 4.46
C HIS A 274 13.37 -9.68 5.37
N GLU A 275 12.55 -10.45 6.09
CA GLU A 275 12.96 -11.50 7.02
C GLU A 275 13.99 -11.04 8.09
N GLU A 276 14.03 -9.74 8.35
CA GLU A 276 14.95 -9.13 9.31
C GLU A 276 14.18 -8.45 10.44
N ALA A 277 13.65 -7.26 10.20
CA ALA A 277 12.91 -6.48 11.19
C ALA A 277 12.25 -5.24 10.58
N LEU A 278 11.51 -4.52 11.41
CA LEU A 278 11.09 -3.16 11.14
C LEU A 278 12.18 -2.17 11.60
N TYR A 279 12.47 -1.20 10.76
CA TYR A 279 13.40 -0.10 11.02
C TYR A 279 12.68 1.23 11.01
N VAL A 280 13.20 2.19 11.77
CA VAL A 280 12.66 3.55 11.83
C VAL A 280 13.78 4.58 11.67
N SER A 281 13.45 5.64 10.96
CA SER A 281 14.25 6.86 10.80
C SER A 281 13.49 8.05 11.35
N ASP A 282 14.17 8.97 12.04
CA ASP A 282 13.60 10.25 12.49
C ASP A 282 14.09 11.44 11.65
N ASP A 283 14.86 11.18 10.59
CA ASP A 283 15.51 12.17 9.72
C ASP A 283 15.22 11.93 8.22
N SER A 284 14.03 11.45 7.91
CA SER A 284 13.54 11.16 6.55
C SER A 284 14.40 10.13 5.82
N GLY A 285 14.83 9.10 6.53
CA GLY A 285 15.58 7.98 5.97
C GLY A 285 17.10 8.17 5.91
N ARG A 286 17.67 9.31 6.37
CA ARG A 286 19.13 9.51 6.34
C ARG A 286 19.86 8.55 7.26
N THR A 287 19.28 8.24 8.43
CA THR A 287 19.81 7.22 9.34
C THR A 287 18.68 6.32 9.83
N TRP A 288 18.99 5.02 10.00
CA TRP A 288 18.02 4.01 10.40
C TRP A 288 18.45 3.33 11.70
N ARG A 289 17.47 3.01 12.54
CA ARG A 289 17.63 2.20 13.74
C ARG A 289 16.57 1.10 13.79
N HIS A 290 16.91 0.03 14.47
CA HIS A 290 16.01 -1.09 14.70
C HIS A 290 14.78 -0.66 15.53
N GLU A 291 13.57 -1.12 15.15
CA GLU A 291 12.29 -0.80 15.82
C GLU A 291 11.60 -2.05 16.39
N GLY A 292 11.92 -3.25 15.91
CA GLY A 292 11.35 -4.51 16.39
C GLY A 292 10.76 -5.36 15.26
N LEU A 293 9.92 -6.34 15.61
CA LEU A 293 9.38 -7.35 14.71
C LEU A 293 10.46 -8.21 14.05
N ASP A 294 11.40 -8.70 14.87
CA ASP A 294 12.54 -9.51 14.42
C ASP A 294 12.08 -10.77 13.67
N GLY A 295 12.76 -11.06 12.56
CA GLY A 295 12.46 -12.18 11.68
C GLY A 295 11.18 -12.03 10.87
N SER A 296 10.61 -10.81 10.76
CA SER A 296 9.37 -10.58 10.04
C SER A 296 9.58 -10.06 8.61
N ALA A 297 8.55 -10.30 7.77
CA ALA A 297 8.35 -9.59 6.51
C ALA A 297 7.05 -8.79 6.62
N VAL A 298 7.15 -7.47 6.76
CA VAL A 298 5.99 -6.58 6.87
C VAL A 298 5.60 -6.08 5.48
N TYR A 299 4.46 -6.56 4.97
CA TYR A 299 3.99 -6.22 3.62
C TYR A 299 3.30 -4.87 3.54
N ARG A 300 2.69 -4.41 4.63
CA ARG A 300 2.00 -3.11 4.66
C ARG A 300 2.09 -2.47 6.05
N LEU A 301 2.31 -1.18 6.07
CA LEU A 301 2.30 -0.33 7.25
C LEU A 301 1.11 0.62 7.17
N LEU A 302 0.30 0.66 8.23
CA LEU A 302 -0.86 1.55 8.34
C LEU A 302 -0.83 2.28 9.68
N PHE A 303 -1.26 3.52 9.68
CA PHE A 303 -1.47 4.28 10.90
C PHE A 303 -2.95 4.27 11.27
N VAL A 304 -3.22 3.98 12.55
CA VAL A 304 -4.59 3.89 13.06
C VAL A 304 -5.16 5.29 13.20
N PRO A 305 -6.32 5.58 12.59
CA PRO A 305 -7.01 6.84 12.81
C PRO A 305 -7.38 7.04 14.29
N GLU A 306 -7.54 8.28 14.70
CA GLU A 306 -7.99 8.61 16.06
C GLU A 306 -9.30 7.87 16.40
N GLY A 307 -9.36 7.22 17.57
CA GLY A 307 -10.49 6.39 17.97
C GLY A 307 -10.54 4.98 17.37
N GLY A 308 -9.57 4.62 16.52
CA GLY A 308 -9.63 3.37 15.72
C GLY A 308 -9.39 2.08 16.51
N LEU A 309 -8.61 2.12 17.59
CA LEU A 309 -8.31 0.92 18.38
C LEU A 309 -8.11 1.30 19.85
N ALA A 310 -9.09 0.98 20.62
CA ALA A 310 -9.04 1.04 22.08
C ALA A 310 -8.69 -0.32 22.67
#